data_9368142488b45ae7efd95bde85ad96e2
#
_entry.id   9368142488b45ae7efd95bde85ad96e2
#
_cell.length_a   1.000
_cell.length_b   1.000
_cell.length_c   1.000
_cell.angle_alpha   90.00
_cell.angle_beta   90.00
_cell.angle_gamma   90.00
#
_symmetry.space_group_name_H-M   'P 1'
#
loop_
_entity.id
_entity.type
_entity.pdbx_description
1 polymer ?
#
loop_
_entity_poly.entity_id
_entity_poly.type
_entity_poly.pdbx_seq_one_letter_code
_entity_poly.pdbx_strand_id
1 'polypeptide(L)'
;MARLFQSLLASFHLCIIFMLAGCNGPELSSLMKTARTSADSTYGYTPKNAIRIGYYDMSGSIRASGYYLRGLRTANGKPLEVIGRWSIDDPVNEPSHPLFPRRGELNISGGMLDCYRLVPVGTHDTISIYIDIYHSDQLQIPKDLIWQSQ
;
A
#
# COMPACT_ATOMS: atom_id res chain seq x y z
N MET A 1 4.47 20.00 51.47
CA MET A 1 4.51 18.67 50.79
C MET A 1 3.48 18.50 49.67
N ALA A 2 2.28 19.02 49.72
CA ALA A 2 1.26 18.86 48.69
C ALA A 2 1.60 19.47 47.31
N ARG A 3 2.37 20.55 47.24
CA ARG A 3 2.70 21.23 45.97
C ARG A 3 3.75 20.49 45.13
N LEU A 4 4.62 19.69 45.75
CA LEU A 4 5.61 18.89 45.06
C LEU A 4 4.99 17.66 44.33
N PHE A 5 3.89 17.15 44.89
CA PHE A 5 3.18 16.01 44.30
C PHE A 5 2.40 16.38 43.03
N GLN A 6 1.86 17.62 42.99
CA GLN A 6 1.12 18.09 41.81
C GLN A 6 2.03 18.32 40.58
N SER A 7 3.27 18.78 40.81
CA SER A 7 4.21 19.02 39.70
C SER A 7 4.72 17.71 39.07
N LEU A 8 4.87 16.66 39.88
CA LEU A 8 5.29 15.33 39.38
C LEU A 8 4.21 14.62 38.53
N LEU A 9 2.92 14.78 38.93
CA LEU A 9 1.81 14.21 38.15
C LEU A 9 1.63 14.93 36.79
N ALA A 10 1.78 16.26 36.76
CA ALA A 10 1.69 17.02 35.53
C ALA A 10 2.81 16.67 34.52
N SER A 11 4.04 16.42 35.01
CA SER A 11 5.17 16.06 34.18
C SER A 11 5.02 14.63 33.61
N PHE A 12 4.39 13.72 34.35
CA PHE A 12 4.14 12.35 33.90
C PHE A 12 3.06 12.25 32.82
N HIS A 13 2.02 13.10 32.90
CA HIS A 13 0.99 13.18 31.86
C HIS A 13 1.50 13.77 30.55
N LEU A 14 2.43 14.73 30.61
CA LEU A 14 3.02 15.33 29.42
C LEU A 14 3.93 14.36 28.65
N CYS A 15 4.68 13.50 29.34
CA CYS A 15 5.49 12.45 28.69
C CYS A 15 4.66 11.36 27.98
N ILE A 16 3.48 11.02 28.52
CA ILE A 16 2.62 9.98 27.90
C ILE A 16 2.00 10.48 26.59
N ILE A 17 1.70 11.75 26.48
CA ILE A 17 1.13 12.34 25.25
C ILE A 17 2.16 12.39 24.12
N PHE A 18 3.46 12.54 24.42
CA PHE A 18 4.51 12.52 23.40
C PHE A 18 4.87 11.13 22.85
N MET A 19 4.54 10.07 23.58
CA MET A 19 4.81 8.69 23.11
C MET A 19 3.77 8.16 22.12
N LEU A 20 2.67 8.88 21.89
CA LEU A 20 1.63 8.50 20.93
C LEU A 20 1.80 9.16 19.55
N ALA A 21 2.78 10.03 19.38
CA ALA A 21 3.19 10.51 18.07
C ALA A 21 4.02 9.40 17.39
N GLY A 22 3.37 8.27 17.10
CA GLY A 22 3.92 7.26 16.21
C GLY A 22 4.31 7.95 14.90
N CYS A 23 5.51 7.65 14.37
CA CYS A 23 5.94 8.06 13.04
C CYS A 23 4.94 7.50 12.01
N ASN A 24 3.86 8.22 11.80
CA ASN A 24 2.94 7.97 10.72
C ASN A 24 3.64 8.49 9.47
N GLY A 25 4.21 7.60 8.66
CA GLY A 25 4.50 7.90 7.27
C GLY A 25 3.24 8.46 6.61
N PRO A 26 3.32 9.12 5.45
CA PRO A 26 2.15 9.69 4.80
C PRO A 26 1.07 8.62 4.69
N GLU A 27 -0.07 8.89 5.30
CA GLU A 27 -1.15 7.93 5.33
C GLU A 27 -1.57 7.64 3.88
N LEU A 28 -1.67 6.38 3.51
CA LEU A 28 -2.03 5.96 2.14
C LEU A 28 -3.32 6.64 1.66
N SER A 29 -4.24 6.92 2.59
CA SER A 29 -5.45 7.69 2.33
C SER A 29 -5.14 9.08 1.75
N SER A 30 -4.07 9.74 2.19
CA SER A 30 -3.66 11.05 1.66
C SER A 30 -3.05 10.94 0.26
N LEU A 31 -2.29 9.89 -0.01
CA LEU A 31 -1.73 9.63 -1.34
C LEU A 31 -2.84 9.33 -2.35
N MET A 32 -3.85 8.57 -1.93
CA MET A 32 -4.97 8.21 -2.81
C MET A 32 -5.89 9.40 -3.14
N LYS A 33 -5.95 10.45 -2.30
CA LYS A 33 -6.71 11.69 -2.60
C LYS A 33 -6.18 12.42 -3.83
N THR A 34 -4.90 12.28 -4.13
CA THR A 34 -4.23 12.93 -5.27
C THR A 34 -3.95 11.96 -6.41
N ALA A 35 -4.19 10.67 -6.23
CA ALA A 35 -3.98 9.68 -7.26
C ALA A 35 -4.89 9.92 -8.47
N ARG A 36 -4.30 9.89 -9.65
CA ARG A 36 -5.01 10.05 -10.93
C ARG A 36 -5.09 8.71 -11.64
N THR A 37 -6.10 8.56 -12.48
CA THR A 37 -6.15 7.42 -13.40
C THR A 37 -4.97 7.47 -14.35
N SER A 38 -4.30 6.33 -14.51
CA SER A 38 -3.18 6.20 -15.44
C SER A 38 -3.63 6.38 -16.88
N ALA A 39 -2.83 7.11 -17.66
CA ALA A 39 -2.99 7.16 -19.10
C ALA A 39 -2.48 5.88 -19.78
N ASP A 40 -1.57 5.16 -19.11
CA ASP A 40 -1.02 3.90 -19.60
C ASP A 40 -2.00 2.77 -19.30
N SER A 41 -2.48 2.12 -20.36
CA SER A 41 -3.44 1.01 -20.27
C SER A 41 -2.83 -0.27 -19.70
N THR A 42 -1.52 -0.35 -19.53
CA THR A 42 -0.82 -1.52 -18.96
C THR A 42 -0.58 -1.39 -17.46
N TYR A 43 -0.70 -0.17 -16.89
CA TYR A 43 -0.44 0.11 -15.48
C TYR A 43 -1.33 -0.73 -14.57
N GLY A 44 -0.71 -1.54 -13.73
CA GLY A 44 -1.37 -2.47 -12.83
C GLY A 44 -1.91 -3.75 -13.50
N TYR A 45 -2.02 -3.80 -14.81
CA TYR A 45 -2.58 -4.94 -15.54
C TYR A 45 -1.52 -5.91 -16.08
N THR A 46 -0.26 -5.51 -16.08
CA THR A 46 0.84 -6.36 -16.54
C THR A 46 1.94 -6.45 -15.51
N PRO A 47 2.66 -7.59 -15.44
CA PRO A 47 3.80 -7.72 -14.52
C PRO A 47 4.89 -6.68 -14.73
N LYS A 48 5.10 -6.24 -15.98
CA LYS A 48 6.13 -5.24 -16.32
C LYS A 48 5.78 -3.84 -15.84
N ASN A 49 4.51 -3.56 -15.61
CA ASN A 49 4.01 -2.26 -15.17
C ASN A 49 3.11 -2.41 -13.95
N ALA A 50 3.61 -3.14 -12.95
CA ALA A 50 2.94 -3.38 -11.69
C ALA A 50 2.78 -2.09 -10.88
N ILE A 51 1.76 -2.04 -10.04
CA ILE A 51 1.54 -0.97 -9.07
C ILE A 51 2.59 -1.10 -7.96
N ARG A 52 3.45 -0.11 -7.80
CA ARG A 52 4.51 -0.10 -6.79
C ARG A 52 4.02 0.62 -5.54
N ILE A 53 3.77 -0.14 -4.47
CA ILE A 53 3.14 0.33 -3.23
C ILE A 53 4.00 0.03 -1.99
N GLY A 54 5.31 -0.11 -2.16
CA GLY A 54 6.24 -0.36 -1.08
C GLY A 54 6.18 0.72 0.00
N TYR A 55 6.27 0.30 1.25
CA TYR A 55 6.31 1.14 2.44
C TYR A 55 7.63 0.91 3.19
N TYR A 56 7.85 1.64 4.29
CA TYR A 56 9.07 1.52 5.10
C TYR A 56 9.30 0.13 5.71
N ASP A 57 8.25 -0.68 5.81
CA ASP A 57 8.30 -2.05 6.29
C ASP A 57 7.32 -2.95 5.54
N MET A 58 7.57 -4.25 5.58
CA MET A 58 6.76 -5.25 4.89
C MET A 58 5.29 -5.23 5.37
N SER A 59 5.06 -5.07 6.66
CA SER A 59 3.70 -5.02 7.23
C SER A 59 2.94 -3.79 6.73
N GLY A 60 3.62 -2.65 6.61
CA GLY A 60 3.10 -1.43 6.01
C GLY A 60 2.71 -1.64 4.56
N SER A 61 3.60 -2.24 3.76
CA SER A 61 3.35 -2.54 2.35
C SER A 61 2.16 -3.47 2.15
N ILE A 62 2.04 -4.52 2.96
CA ILE A 62 0.89 -5.45 2.90
C ILE A 62 -0.42 -4.73 3.27
N ARG A 63 -0.42 -3.90 4.32
CA ARG A 63 -1.61 -3.10 4.68
C ARG A 63 -1.98 -2.12 3.59
N ALA A 64 -0.99 -1.46 3.00
CA ALA A 64 -1.19 -0.50 1.92
C ALA A 64 -1.79 -1.17 0.68
N SER A 65 -1.25 -2.32 0.25
CA SER A 65 -1.81 -3.05 -0.89
C SER A 65 -3.27 -3.48 -0.63
N GLY A 66 -3.57 -3.97 0.56
CA GLY A 66 -4.94 -4.32 0.95
C GLY A 66 -5.89 -3.11 0.96
N TYR A 67 -5.44 -1.96 1.47
CA TYR A 67 -6.23 -0.74 1.45
C TYR A 67 -6.47 -0.23 0.03
N TYR A 68 -5.44 -0.24 -0.81
CA TYR A 68 -5.52 0.13 -2.20
C TYR A 68 -6.55 -0.73 -2.95
N LEU A 69 -6.44 -2.05 -2.86
CA LEU A 69 -7.34 -2.99 -3.53
C LEU A 69 -8.80 -2.83 -3.08
N ARG A 70 -9.04 -2.68 -1.77
CA ARG A 70 -10.40 -2.47 -1.25
C ARG A 70 -11.06 -1.19 -1.75
N GLY A 71 -10.28 -0.16 -2.07
CA GLY A 71 -10.78 1.09 -2.63
C GLY A 71 -11.10 1.02 -4.13
N LEU A 72 -10.54 0.03 -4.86
CA LEU A 72 -10.77 -0.08 -6.30
C LEU A 72 -12.24 -0.42 -6.62
N ARG A 73 -12.76 0.21 -7.65
CA ARG A 73 -14.09 0.01 -8.22
C ARG A 73 -13.99 0.01 -9.73
N THR A 74 -14.94 -0.61 -10.40
CA THR A 74 -15.13 -0.41 -11.84
C THR A 74 -15.49 1.05 -12.14
N ALA A 75 -15.41 1.48 -13.39
CA ALA A 75 -15.77 2.84 -13.81
C ALA A 75 -17.22 3.22 -13.44
N ASN A 76 -18.12 2.25 -13.37
CA ASN A 76 -19.51 2.44 -12.93
C ASN A 76 -19.72 2.24 -11.42
N GLY A 77 -18.65 2.20 -10.62
CA GLY A 77 -18.68 2.18 -9.15
C GLY A 77 -18.91 0.81 -8.50
N LYS A 78 -18.96 -0.29 -9.25
CA LYS A 78 -19.11 -1.63 -8.66
C LYS A 78 -17.86 -2.02 -7.87
N PRO A 79 -18.01 -2.56 -6.64
CA PRO A 79 -16.90 -3.11 -5.88
C PRO A 79 -16.22 -4.26 -6.62
N LEU A 80 -14.93 -4.45 -6.33
CA LEU A 80 -14.14 -5.57 -6.82
C LEU A 80 -13.86 -6.53 -5.65
N GLU A 81 -14.18 -7.80 -5.83
CA GLU A 81 -13.87 -8.87 -4.87
C GLU A 81 -12.58 -9.58 -5.27
N VAL A 82 -11.69 -9.79 -4.29
CA VAL A 82 -10.49 -10.59 -4.48
C VAL A 82 -10.87 -12.06 -4.41
N ILE A 83 -10.79 -12.77 -5.52
CA ILE A 83 -11.09 -14.22 -5.60
C ILE A 83 -9.84 -15.09 -5.65
N GLY A 84 -8.66 -14.51 -5.75
CA GLY A 84 -7.39 -15.23 -5.74
C GLY A 84 -6.20 -14.30 -5.61
N ARG A 85 -5.12 -14.83 -5.02
CA ARG A 85 -3.80 -14.18 -4.94
C ARG A 85 -2.72 -15.24 -5.10
N TRP A 86 -1.70 -14.93 -5.87
CA TRP A 86 -0.46 -15.71 -5.97
C TRP A 86 0.70 -14.77 -6.25
N SER A 87 1.91 -15.25 -5.98
CA SER A 87 3.12 -14.50 -6.26
C SER A 87 3.77 -15.03 -7.54
N ILE A 88 4.37 -14.14 -8.29
CA ILE A 88 5.15 -14.45 -9.50
C ILE A 88 6.49 -13.73 -9.41
N ASP A 89 7.49 -14.19 -10.18
CA ASP A 89 8.75 -13.48 -10.30
C ASP A 89 8.54 -12.12 -10.98
N ASP A 90 9.26 -11.10 -10.51
CA ASP A 90 9.25 -9.80 -11.17
C ASP A 90 10.01 -9.88 -12.50
N PRO A 91 9.35 -9.70 -13.66
CA PRO A 91 10.00 -9.81 -14.96
C PRO A 91 10.92 -8.63 -15.29
N VAL A 92 10.85 -7.55 -14.53
CA VAL A 92 11.69 -6.37 -14.74
C VAL A 92 13.07 -6.60 -14.15
N ASN A 93 13.19 -7.46 -13.14
CA ASN A 93 14.44 -7.88 -12.49
C ASN A 93 15.41 -6.72 -12.24
N GLU A 94 14.87 -5.54 -11.95
CA GLU A 94 15.70 -4.42 -11.54
C GLU A 94 16.36 -4.79 -10.22
N PRO A 95 17.70 -4.63 -10.09
CA PRO A 95 18.38 -4.80 -8.84
C PRO A 95 17.71 -3.84 -7.85
N SER A 96 16.90 -4.39 -6.96
CA SER A 96 16.16 -3.63 -5.97
C SER A 96 17.13 -2.75 -5.21
N HIS A 97 17.00 -1.42 -5.36
CA HIS A 97 17.41 -0.53 -4.29
C HIS A 97 16.58 -0.96 -3.08
N PRO A 98 17.20 -1.50 -2.03
CA PRO A 98 16.45 -1.92 -0.87
C PRO A 98 15.75 -0.67 -0.32
N LEU A 99 14.43 -0.59 -0.43
CA LEU A 99 13.61 0.44 0.20
C LEU A 99 13.70 0.36 1.72
N PHE A 100 14.33 -0.70 2.23
CA PHE A 100 14.53 -0.92 3.64
C PHE A 100 15.99 -0.66 4.00
N PRO A 101 16.28 0.37 4.82
CA PRO A 101 17.60 0.53 5.37
C PRO A 101 17.93 -0.73 6.18
N ARG A 102 18.92 -1.44 5.73
CA ARG A 102 19.63 -2.57 6.29
C ARG A 102 19.33 -2.85 7.78
N ARG A 103 18.35 -3.67 8.07
CA ARG A 103 18.25 -4.46 9.27
C ARG A 103 17.85 -5.87 8.87
N GLY A 104 18.87 -6.70 8.64
CA GLY A 104 18.71 -8.09 8.23
C GLY A 104 18.53 -8.18 6.71
N GLU A 105 19.58 -8.61 6.06
CA GLU A 105 19.65 -8.83 4.63
C GLU A 105 18.59 -9.86 4.20
N LEU A 106 17.42 -9.37 3.81
CA LEU A 106 16.67 -10.04 2.79
C LEU A 106 17.21 -9.51 1.47
N ASN A 107 18.34 -10.06 1.07
CA ASN A 107 18.87 -9.88 -0.27
C ASN A 107 17.97 -10.67 -1.22
N ILE A 108 16.77 -10.16 -1.44
CA ILE A 108 15.87 -10.68 -2.46
C ILE A 108 16.31 -10.03 -3.76
N SER A 109 17.39 -10.57 -4.30
CA SER A 109 17.75 -10.36 -5.70
C SER A 109 16.67 -11.06 -6.54
N GLY A 110 15.81 -10.30 -7.16
CA GLY A 110 14.64 -10.77 -7.87
C GLY A 110 13.39 -10.55 -7.01
N GLY A 111 12.74 -9.40 -7.19
CA GLY A 111 11.48 -9.09 -6.50
C GLY A 111 10.40 -10.08 -6.90
N MET A 112 9.44 -10.27 -6.00
CA MET A 112 8.21 -10.99 -6.33
C MET A 112 7.08 -9.98 -6.49
N LEU A 113 6.20 -10.23 -7.42
CA LEU A 113 4.96 -9.48 -7.57
C LEU A 113 3.81 -10.29 -7.00
N ASP A 114 2.90 -9.61 -6.33
CA ASP A 114 1.60 -10.17 -5.99
C ASP A 114 0.65 -9.99 -7.17
N CYS A 115 0.13 -11.08 -7.70
CA CYS A 115 -0.95 -11.06 -8.68
C CYS A 115 -2.28 -11.34 -7.99
N TYR A 116 -3.20 -10.39 -8.06
CA TYR A 116 -4.55 -10.49 -7.53
C TYR A 116 -5.55 -10.69 -8.67
N ARG A 117 -6.41 -11.69 -8.52
CA ARG A 117 -7.57 -11.86 -9.41
C ARG A 117 -8.79 -11.26 -8.73
N LEU A 118 -9.40 -10.30 -9.42
CA LEU A 118 -10.55 -9.55 -8.95
C LEU A 118 -11.76 -9.85 -9.84
N VAL A 119 -12.97 -9.80 -9.25
CA VAL A 119 -14.24 -9.91 -9.97
C VAL A 119 -15.14 -8.75 -9.56
N PRO A 120 -15.69 -7.99 -10.51
CA PRO A 120 -16.73 -7.01 -10.20
C PRO A 120 -17.98 -7.70 -9.65
N VAL A 121 -18.49 -7.21 -8.52
CA VAL A 121 -19.67 -7.78 -7.88
C VAL A 121 -20.84 -7.92 -8.85
N GLY A 122 -21.40 -9.13 -8.92
CA GLY A 122 -22.53 -9.45 -9.80
C GLY A 122 -22.14 -9.71 -11.24
N THR A 123 -20.86 -10.01 -11.54
CA THR A 123 -20.38 -10.45 -12.86
C THR A 123 -19.55 -11.73 -12.74
N HIS A 124 -19.12 -12.25 -13.90
CA HIS A 124 -18.14 -13.34 -13.97
C HIS A 124 -16.82 -12.91 -14.64
N ASP A 125 -16.72 -11.62 -14.99
CA ASP A 125 -15.52 -11.08 -15.61
C ASP A 125 -14.39 -11.01 -14.60
N THR A 126 -13.18 -11.35 -15.01
CA THR A 126 -12.01 -11.33 -14.14
C THR A 126 -11.03 -10.24 -14.57
N ILE A 127 -10.45 -9.57 -13.58
CA ILE A 127 -9.42 -8.56 -13.74
C ILE A 127 -8.19 -9.02 -12.95
N SER A 128 -7.02 -9.06 -13.58
CA SER A 128 -5.76 -9.31 -12.88
C SER A 128 -5.06 -7.99 -12.58
N ILE A 129 -4.67 -7.80 -11.30
CA ILE A 129 -3.91 -6.64 -10.84
C ILE A 129 -2.59 -7.14 -10.26
N TYR A 130 -1.49 -6.53 -10.70
CA TYR A 130 -0.13 -6.83 -10.24
C TYR A 130 0.35 -5.74 -9.31
N ILE A 131 0.84 -6.13 -8.14
CA ILE A 131 1.33 -5.22 -7.10
C ILE A 131 2.73 -5.62 -6.69
N ASP A 132 3.63 -4.64 -6.70
CA ASP A 132 4.96 -4.70 -6.12
C ASP A 132 4.90 -4.05 -4.72
N ILE A 133 5.12 -4.85 -3.68
CA ILE A 133 5.13 -4.40 -2.29
C ILE A 133 6.54 -4.05 -1.80
N TYR A 134 7.56 -4.19 -2.64
CA TYR A 134 8.97 -3.97 -2.29
C TYR A 134 9.46 -2.58 -2.74
N HIS A 135 8.91 -2.05 -3.82
CA HIS A 135 9.28 -0.75 -4.37
C HIS A 135 8.13 0.24 -4.27
N SER A 136 8.45 1.52 -4.18
CA SER A 136 7.46 2.61 -4.18
C SER A 136 7.62 3.48 -5.41
N ASP A 137 6.49 3.94 -5.94
CA ASP A 137 6.42 4.90 -7.04
C ASP A 137 5.19 5.79 -6.85
N GLN A 138 5.00 6.74 -7.76
CA GLN A 138 3.79 7.54 -7.77
C GLN A 138 2.58 6.66 -8.03
N LEU A 139 1.71 6.54 -7.01
CA LEU A 139 0.49 5.74 -7.14
C LEU A 139 -0.48 6.38 -8.13
N GLN A 140 -0.97 5.54 -9.03
CA GLN A 140 -2.04 5.86 -9.96
C GLN A 140 -3.17 4.84 -9.81
N ILE A 141 -4.28 5.09 -10.47
CA ILE A 141 -5.41 4.18 -10.55
C ILE A 141 -5.36 3.53 -11.94
N PRO A 142 -5.44 2.20 -12.09
CA PRO A 142 -5.47 1.55 -13.38
C PRO A 142 -6.57 2.12 -14.27
N LYS A 143 -6.30 2.18 -15.57
CA LYS A 143 -7.27 2.67 -16.55
C LYS A 143 -8.59 1.88 -16.42
N ASP A 144 -9.71 2.54 -16.63
CA ASP A 144 -11.08 1.99 -16.54
C ASP A 144 -11.51 1.56 -15.11
N LEU A 145 -10.67 1.86 -14.10
CA LEU A 145 -11.04 1.76 -12.69
C LEU A 145 -11.14 3.15 -12.06
N ILE A 146 -11.82 3.22 -10.93
CA ILE A 146 -11.84 4.37 -10.03
C ILE A 146 -11.45 3.90 -8.63
N TRP A 147 -11.08 4.83 -7.78
CA TRP A 147 -10.79 4.55 -6.38
C TRP A 147 -11.70 5.38 -5.46
N GLN A 148 -12.29 4.74 -4.45
CA GLN A 148 -13.14 5.36 -3.44
C GLN A 148 -12.67 4.97 -2.05
N SER A 149 -12.55 5.96 -1.16
CA SER A 149 -12.31 5.71 0.27
C SER A 149 -13.49 4.92 0.86
N GLN A 150 -13.16 3.98 1.72
CA GLN A 150 -14.14 3.28 2.56
C GLN A 150 -14.43 4.10 3.82
#